data_9941d9f75b32fa796358033361fea771
#
_entry.id   9941d9f75b32fa796358033361fea771
#
_cell.length_a   1.000
_cell.length_b   1.000
_cell.length_c   1.000
_cell.angle_alpha   90.00
_cell.angle_beta   90.00
_cell.angle_gamma   90.00
#
_symmetry.space_group_name_H-M   'P 1'
#
loop_
_entity.id
_entity.type
_entity.pdbx_description
1 polymer ?
#
loop_
_entity_poly.entity_id
_entity_poly.type
_entity_poly.pdbx_seq_one_letter_code
_entity_poly.pdbx_strand_id
1 'polypeptide(L)'
;MRDCLLTKCVVAYIAIVSLSLSSLLAQEVPKSDDESFDIEPPLLVKPWEAQSAPDDSGEDAVPLDAAKLAQRLEGAKKSVAATARLVKSGVLSKVEAEQRALRVVRLESELAKAQMISAQQQLTSLKALFLAGQVSQPEVDAATTAVTQASAAAEEAGAKYHKVQLDAAELNLRRQRQLLKLGSAHKSDVARAEEQLAHLQQGDEASH
;
A
#
# COMPACT_ATOMS: atom_id res chain seq x y z
N MET A 1 7.04 -52.85 14.46
CA MET A 1 8.48 -52.57 14.61
C MET A 1 8.84 -51.22 14.00
N ARG A 2 8.18 -50.11 14.42
CA ARG A 2 8.44 -48.78 13.86
C ARG A 2 8.58 -47.67 14.91
N ASP A 3 8.50 -48.01 16.22
CA ASP A 3 8.46 -46.99 17.29
C ASP A 3 9.77 -46.80 18.05
N CYS A 4 10.88 -47.43 17.60
CA CYS A 4 12.14 -47.40 18.31
C CYS A 4 13.20 -46.43 17.78
N LEU A 5 12.90 -45.67 16.71
CA LEU A 5 13.86 -44.76 16.09
C LEU A 5 13.62 -43.28 16.44
N LEU A 6 12.43 -42.95 16.92
CA LEU A 6 12.08 -41.53 17.26
C LEU A 6 12.56 -41.11 18.65
N THR A 7 12.76 -42.05 19.59
CA THR A 7 13.18 -41.76 20.94
C THR A 7 14.70 -41.55 21.10
N LYS A 8 15.51 -41.98 20.14
CA LYS A 8 16.98 -41.78 20.22
C LYS A 8 17.47 -40.44 19.69
N CYS A 9 16.67 -39.72 18.87
CA CYS A 9 17.05 -38.39 18.37
C CYS A 9 16.75 -37.25 19.35
N VAL A 10 15.85 -37.42 20.30
CA VAL A 10 15.48 -36.36 21.26
C VAL A 10 16.51 -36.23 22.39
N VAL A 11 17.17 -37.31 22.75
CA VAL A 11 18.16 -37.31 23.86
C VAL A 11 19.50 -36.68 23.42
N ALA A 12 19.84 -36.71 22.14
CA ALA A 12 21.08 -36.13 21.62
C ALA A 12 21.06 -34.59 21.50
N TYR A 13 19.86 -33.96 21.48
CA TYR A 13 19.74 -32.52 21.33
C TYR A 13 19.80 -31.74 22.64
N ILE A 14 19.60 -32.39 23.78
CA ILE A 14 19.63 -31.75 25.13
C ILE A 14 21.05 -31.62 25.67
N ALA A 15 22.00 -32.36 25.15
CA ALA A 15 23.39 -32.36 25.66
C ALA A 15 24.29 -31.24 25.07
N ILE A 16 23.85 -30.52 24.06
CA ILE A 16 24.67 -29.49 23.36
C ILE A 16 24.39 -28.06 23.88
N VAL A 17 23.32 -27.84 24.63
CA VAL A 17 22.93 -26.48 25.09
C VAL A 17 23.56 -26.08 26.44
N SER A 18 24.26 -26.96 27.13
CA SER A 18 24.76 -26.72 28.52
C SER A 18 26.23 -26.31 28.62
N LEU A 19 26.94 -25.99 27.54
CA LEU A 19 28.39 -25.69 27.63
C LEU A 19 28.79 -24.28 27.17
N SER A 20 27.92 -23.29 27.17
CA SER A 20 28.26 -21.90 26.75
C SER A 20 27.84 -20.82 27.77
N LEU A 21 27.93 -21.11 29.07
CA LEU A 21 27.61 -20.13 30.11
C LEU A 21 28.77 -19.99 31.11
N SER A 22 29.95 -19.63 30.66
CA SER A 22 31.05 -19.27 31.58
C SER A 22 32.08 -18.37 30.85
N SER A 23 31.76 -17.10 30.61
CA SER A 23 32.77 -16.07 30.36
C SER A 23 32.11 -14.68 30.44
N LEU A 24 31.71 -14.28 31.64
CA LEU A 24 31.29 -12.90 31.90
C LEU A 24 31.73 -12.50 33.32
N LEU A 25 33.03 -12.23 33.49
CA LEU A 25 33.53 -11.50 34.62
C LEU A 25 34.90 -10.92 34.26
N ALA A 26 34.92 -9.65 33.98
CA ALA A 26 35.95 -8.63 34.17
C ALA A 26 35.86 -7.56 33.05
N GLN A 27 34.96 -6.62 33.19
CA GLN A 27 35.15 -5.31 32.57
C GLN A 27 35.52 -4.36 33.72
N GLU A 28 36.78 -4.04 33.78
CA GLU A 28 37.30 -2.90 34.55
C GLU A 28 36.62 -1.64 34.05
N VAL A 29 36.03 -0.90 34.97
CA VAL A 29 35.51 0.43 34.77
C VAL A 29 36.71 1.35 34.47
N PRO A 30 36.85 1.95 33.30
CA PRO A 30 37.89 2.97 33.10
C PRO A 30 37.56 4.18 33.95
N LYS A 31 38.55 4.66 34.72
CA LYS A 31 38.51 5.90 35.48
C LYS A 31 38.14 7.03 34.52
N SER A 32 37.21 7.84 34.95
CA SER A 32 36.87 9.11 34.34
C SER A 32 38.05 10.06 34.43
N ASP A 33 38.79 10.20 33.34
CA ASP A 33 39.58 11.39 33.12
C ASP A 33 38.61 12.48 32.71
N ASP A 34 38.67 13.63 33.42
CA ASP A 34 37.94 14.85 33.10
C ASP A 34 38.39 15.42 31.76
N GLU A 35 38.05 14.77 30.67
CA GLU A 35 38.08 15.39 29.36
C GLU A 35 36.77 16.15 29.21
N SER A 36 36.91 17.46 29.23
CA SER A 36 35.85 18.40 28.88
C SER A 36 35.23 17.89 27.57
N PHE A 37 34.01 17.39 27.67
CA PHE A 37 33.19 17.12 26.50
C PHE A 37 32.97 18.44 25.79
N ASP A 38 33.84 18.71 24.82
CA ASP A 38 33.60 19.72 23.81
C ASP A 38 32.39 19.19 23.02
N ILE A 39 31.21 19.61 23.44
CA ILE A 39 29.97 19.30 22.74
C ILE A 39 30.06 20.06 21.43
N GLU A 40 30.65 19.42 20.40
CA GLU A 40 30.47 19.91 19.06
C GLU A 40 28.97 20.11 18.86
N PRO A 41 28.53 21.32 18.47
CA PRO A 41 27.11 21.53 18.18
C PRO A 41 26.70 20.46 17.21
N PRO A 42 25.56 19.75 17.44
CA PRO A 42 25.14 18.68 16.56
C PRO A 42 25.21 19.24 15.15
N LEU A 43 26.09 18.64 14.33
CA LEU A 43 26.15 18.94 12.91
C LEU A 43 24.70 19.02 12.48
N LEU A 44 24.31 20.19 11.98
CA LEU A 44 22.97 20.43 11.44
C LEU A 44 22.76 19.27 10.47
N VAL A 45 22.17 18.19 10.98
CA VAL A 45 21.69 17.10 10.15
C VAL A 45 20.78 17.87 9.23
N LYS A 46 21.21 18.06 7.97
CA LYS A 46 20.37 18.61 6.91
C LYS A 46 19.01 18.01 7.20
N PRO A 47 17.94 18.84 7.41
CA PRO A 47 16.66 18.27 7.69
C PRO A 47 16.54 17.18 6.66
N TRP A 48 16.45 15.91 7.14
CA TRP A 48 16.19 14.77 6.32
C TRP A 48 15.23 15.32 5.26
N GLU A 49 15.79 15.63 4.08
CA GLU A 49 14.94 15.77 2.90
C GLU A 49 14.18 14.48 2.95
N ALA A 50 12.94 14.60 3.44
CA ALA A 50 12.02 13.50 3.47
C ALA A 50 12.22 12.91 2.08
N GLN A 51 12.87 11.73 2.04
CA GLN A 51 12.88 10.97 0.81
C GLN A 51 11.41 10.86 0.54
N SER A 52 10.98 11.83 -0.24
CA SER A 52 9.64 11.98 -0.75
C SER A 52 9.35 10.57 -1.18
N ALA A 53 8.44 9.93 -0.48
CA ALA A 53 7.86 8.69 -0.97
C ALA A 53 7.65 8.97 -2.44
N PRO A 54 8.24 8.20 -3.37
CA PRO A 54 8.43 8.60 -4.76
C PRO A 54 7.20 9.35 -5.18
N ASP A 55 7.43 10.63 -5.47
CA ASP A 55 6.39 11.63 -5.67
C ASP A 55 5.51 11.13 -6.81
N ASP A 56 4.37 10.55 -6.46
CA ASP A 56 3.39 10.02 -7.40
C ASP A 56 2.52 11.17 -7.96
N SER A 57 2.94 12.40 -7.65
CA SER A 57 2.31 13.63 -8.09
C SER A 57 3.08 14.24 -9.26
N GLY A 58 2.91 13.69 -10.46
CA GLY A 58 3.38 14.38 -11.63
C GLY A 58 3.96 13.55 -12.77
N GLU A 59 3.51 12.34 -12.98
CA GLU A 59 3.62 11.78 -14.32
C GLU A 59 2.41 12.25 -15.13
N ASP A 60 2.61 13.35 -15.84
CA ASP A 60 1.78 13.79 -16.96
C ASP A 60 1.29 12.59 -17.75
N ALA A 61 0.01 12.58 -18.04
CA ALA A 61 -0.86 11.70 -18.80
C ALA A 61 -0.23 10.89 -19.97
N VAL A 62 0.86 10.20 -19.70
CA VAL A 62 1.31 9.08 -20.52
C VAL A 62 0.27 7.98 -20.30
N PRO A 63 -0.38 7.43 -21.34
CA PRO A 63 -1.31 6.32 -21.16
C PRO A 63 -0.58 5.25 -20.37
N LEU A 64 -0.98 5.09 -19.09
CA LEU A 64 -0.35 4.16 -18.18
C LEU A 64 -0.51 2.77 -18.80
N ASP A 65 0.60 2.19 -19.21
CA ASP A 65 0.65 0.85 -19.77
C ASP A 65 -0.01 -0.13 -18.80
N ALA A 66 -1.11 -0.74 -19.21
CA ALA A 66 -1.87 -1.68 -18.38
C ALA A 66 -0.97 -2.80 -17.81
N ALA A 67 0.08 -3.18 -18.53
CA ALA A 67 1.06 -4.17 -18.07
C ALA A 67 1.88 -3.64 -16.88
N LYS A 68 2.31 -2.37 -16.91
CA LYS A 68 3.02 -1.74 -15.79
C LYS A 68 2.11 -1.59 -14.57
N LEU A 69 0.84 -1.21 -14.77
CA LEU A 69 -0.15 -1.15 -13.68
C LEU A 69 -0.40 -2.51 -13.06
N ALA A 70 -0.54 -3.57 -13.87
CA ALA A 70 -0.70 -4.93 -13.37
C ALA A 70 0.51 -5.38 -12.52
N GLN A 71 1.73 -5.06 -12.95
CA GLN A 71 2.94 -5.36 -12.19
C GLN A 71 3.01 -4.58 -10.86
N ARG A 72 2.67 -3.28 -10.87
CA ARG A 72 2.58 -2.46 -9.65
C ARG A 72 1.52 -3.01 -8.68
N LEU A 73 0.37 -3.45 -9.19
CA LEU A 73 -0.71 -4.05 -8.41
C LEU A 73 -0.26 -5.34 -7.72
N GLU A 74 0.42 -6.23 -8.43
CA GLU A 74 0.96 -7.46 -7.85
C GLU A 74 2.00 -7.18 -6.74
N GLY A 75 2.86 -6.19 -6.95
CA GLY A 75 3.80 -5.72 -5.92
C GLY A 75 3.07 -5.18 -4.68
N ALA A 76 2.02 -4.37 -4.88
CA ALA A 76 1.21 -3.83 -3.80
C ALA A 76 0.46 -4.93 -3.03
N LYS A 77 -0.13 -5.92 -3.70
CA LYS A 77 -0.79 -7.09 -3.08
C LYS A 77 0.19 -7.90 -2.22
N LYS A 78 1.40 -8.15 -2.70
CA LYS A 78 2.45 -8.83 -1.93
C LYS A 78 2.82 -8.02 -0.67
N SER A 79 2.93 -6.70 -0.79
CA SER A 79 3.19 -5.81 0.35
C SER A 79 2.08 -5.89 1.39
N VAL A 80 0.80 -5.88 0.98
CA VAL A 80 -0.35 -6.00 1.89
C VAL A 80 -0.37 -7.38 2.56
N ALA A 81 -0.06 -8.46 1.85
CA ALA A 81 -0.02 -9.80 2.44
C ALA A 81 0.98 -9.93 3.60
N ALA A 82 2.11 -9.20 3.55
CA ALA A 82 3.09 -9.15 4.64
C ALA A 82 2.64 -8.23 5.80
N THR A 83 1.73 -7.30 5.56
CA THR A 83 1.35 -6.23 6.49
C THR A 83 0.76 -6.76 7.80
N ALA A 84 -0.08 -7.80 7.75
CA ALA A 84 -0.72 -8.36 8.94
C ALA A 84 0.31 -8.85 9.98
N ARG A 85 1.41 -9.46 9.52
CA ARG A 85 2.51 -9.91 10.39
C ARG A 85 3.26 -8.73 11.00
N LEU A 86 3.54 -7.69 10.19
CA LEU A 86 4.26 -6.49 10.61
C LEU A 86 3.46 -5.67 11.62
N VAL A 87 2.14 -5.57 11.45
CA VAL A 87 1.25 -4.92 12.43
C VAL A 87 1.23 -5.71 13.73
N LYS A 88 1.13 -7.04 13.66
CA LYS A 88 1.13 -7.91 14.85
C LYS A 88 2.44 -7.82 15.64
N SER A 89 3.57 -7.69 14.96
CA SER A 89 4.88 -7.51 15.59
C SER A 89 5.16 -6.07 16.06
N GLY A 90 4.24 -5.12 15.83
CA GLY A 90 4.42 -3.72 16.20
C GLY A 90 5.39 -2.93 15.32
N VAL A 91 5.90 -3.54 14.25
CA VAL A 91 6.82 -2.88 13.30
C VAL A 91 6.09 -1.89 12.39
N LEU A 92 4.83 -2.20 12.05
CA LEU A 92 4.00 -1.36 11.18
C LEU A 92 2.79 -0.82 11.94
N SER A 93 2.47 0.44 11.74
CA SER A 93 1.27 1.05 12.31
C SER A 93 0.01 0.57 11.57
N LYS A 94 -1.15 0.60 12.27
CA LYS A 94 -2.43 0.30 11.63
C LYS A 94 -2.76 1.26 10.50
N VAL A 95 -2.36 2.53 10.64
CA VAL A 95 -2.58 3.57 9.62
C VAL A 95 -1.82 3.24 8.32
N GLU A 96 -0.56 2.85 8.44
CA GLU A 96 0.22 2.43 7.26
C GLU A 96 -0.35 1.17 6.60
N ALA A 97 -0.86 0.23 7.41
CA ALA A 97 -1.54 -0.96 6.89
C ALA A 97 -2.77 -0.60 6.04
N GLU A 98 -3.58 0.35 6.52
CA GLU A 98 -4.75 0.86 5.81
C GLU A 98 -4.38 1.62 4.55
N GLN A 99 -3.32 2.46 4.59
CA GLN A 99 -2.81 3.15 3.41
C GLN A 99 -2.32 2.18 2.33
N ARG A 100 -1.64 1.09 2.72
CA ARG A 100 -1.23 0.04 1.77
C ARG A 100 -2.44 -0.68 1.15
N ALA A 101 -3.46 -0.97 1.95
CA ALA A 101 -4.70 -1.58 1.45
C ALA A 101 -5.44 -0.64 0.48
N LEU A 102 -5.55 0.64 0.81
CA LEU A 102 -6.13 1.67 -0.06
C LEU A 102 -5.39 1.78 -1.40
N ARG A 103 -4.05 1.73 -1.37
CA ARG A 103 -3.23 1.73 -2.59
C ARG A 103 -3.55 0.56 -3.52
N VAL A 104 -3.82 -0.65 -2.99
CA VAL A 104 -4.22 -1.80 -3.82
C VAL A 104 -5.53 -1.51 -4.54
N VAL A 105 -6.55 -1.03 -3.82
CA VAL A 105 -7.86 -0.75 -4.41
C VAL A 105 -7.79 0.38 -5.44
N ARG A 106 -6.95 1.40 -5.20
CA ARG A 106 -6.65 2.46 -6.17
C ARG A 106 -6.04 1.90 -7.45
N LEU A 107 -5.00 1.06 -7.34
CA LEU A 107 -4.36 0.44 -8.50
C LEU A 107 -5.30 -0.51 -9.25
N GLU A 108 -6.23 -1.20 -8.58
CA GLU A 108 -7.28 -1.99 -9.22
C GLU A 108 -8.20 -1.11 -10.07
N SER A 109 -8.62 0.05 -9.56
CA SER A 109 -9.43 1.01 -10.30
C SER A 109 -8.68 1.61 -11.50
N GLU A 110 -7.42 1.99 -11.32
CA GLU A 110 -6.57 2.53 -12.41
C GLU A 110 -6.35 1.49 -13.52
N LEU A 111 -6.12 0.22 -13.17
CA LEU A 111 -5.96 -0.87 -14.11
C LEU A 111 -7.25 -1.11 -14.91
N ALA A 112 -8.40 -1.14 -14.25
CA ALA A 112 -9.69 -1.32 -14.90
C ALA A 112 -9.99 -0.19 -15.90
N LYS A 113 -9.68 1.07 -15.53
CA LYS A 113 -9.77 2.23 -16.44
C LYS A 113 -8.83 2.11 -17.64
N ALA A 114 -7.59 1.69 -17.43
CA ALA A 114 -6.62 1.48 -18.51
C ALA A 114 -7.08 0.38 -19.48
N GLN A 115 -7.65 -0.70 -18.96
CA GLN A 115 -8.24 -1.78 -19.77
C GLN A 115 -9.44 -1.31 -20.58
N MET A 116 -10.33 -0.51 -20.01
CA MET A 116 -11.45 0.10 -20.72
C MET A 116 -10.96 1.00 -21.88
N ILE A 117 -9.97 1.85 -21.63
CA ILE A 117 -9.38 2.71 -22.67
C ILE A 117 -8.77 1.87 -23.79
N SER A 118 -8.02 0.83 -23.46
CA SER A 118 -7.42 -0.10 -24.42
C SER A 118 -8.49 -0.80 -25.26
N ALA A 119 -9.57 -1.28 -24.65
CA ALA A 119 -10.69 -1.90 -25.36
C ALA A 119 -11.39 -0.93 -26.31
N GLN A 120 -11.57 0.34 -25.90
CA GLN A 120 -12.13 1.40 -26.78
C GLN A 120 -11.23 1.70 -27.97
N GLN A 121 -9.91 1.74 -27.77
CA GLN A 121 -8.95 1.94 -28.87
C GLN A 121 -8.97 0.76 -29.84
N GLN A 122 -9.05 -0.48 -29.35
CA GLN A 122 -9.18 -1.67 -30.17
C GLN A 122 -10.48 -1.67 -30.98
N LEU A 123 -11.61 -1.31 -30.39
CA LEU A 123 -12.88 -1.16 -31.08
C LEU A 123 -12.80 -0.11 -32.21
N THR A 124 -12.15 1.02 -31.94
CA THR A 124 -11.99 2.09 -32.93
C THR A 124 -11.15 1.61 -34.11
N SER A 125 -10.06 0.91 -33.86
CA SER A 125 -9.22 0.34 -34.95
C SER A 125 -9.93 -0.75 -35.72
N LEU A 126 -10.69 -1.62 -35.08
CA LEU A 126 -11.48 -2.67 -35.76
C LEU A 126 -12.59 -2.09 -36.60
N LYS A 127 -13.27 -1.01 -36.16
CA LYS A 127 -14.25 -0.30 -36.97
C LYS A 127 -13.63 0.30 -38.22
N ALA A 128 -12.43 0.87 -38.14
CA ALA A 128 -11.72 1.40 -39.31
C ALA A 128 -11.37 0.29 -40.33
N LEU A 129 -10.89 -0.86 -39.82
CA LEU A 129 -10.59 -2.05 -40.64
C LEU A 129 -11.85 -2.67 -41.26
N PHE A 130 -12.98 -2.64 -40.58
CA PHE A 130 -14.27 -3.10 -41.11
C PHE A 130 -14.74 -2.21 -42.28
N LEU A 131 -14.60 -0.92 -42.14
CA LEU A 131 -14.91 0.01 -43.26
C LEU A 131 -14.01 -0.21 -44.50
N ALA A 132 -12.77 -0.67 -44.27
CA ALA A 132 -11.85 -1.06 -45.32
C ALA A 132 -12.10 -2.50 -45.86
N GLY A 133 -13.11 -3.22 -45.37
CA GLY A 133 -13.46 -4.59 -45.77
C GLY A 133 -12.46 -5.66 -45.33
N GLN A 134 -11.61 -5.37 -44.32
CA GLN A 134 -10.56 -6.27 -43.87
C GLN A 134 -10.97 -7.14 -42.65
N VAL A 135 -12.04 -6.79 -41.96
CA VAL A 135 -12.53 -7.44 -40.73
C VAL A 135 -14.02 -7.72 -40.91
N SER A 136 -14.49 -8.80 -40.26
CA SER A 136 -15.88 -9.22 -40.31
C SER A 136 -16.74 -8.56 -39.21
N GLN A 137 -18.07 -8.43 -39.48
CA GLN A 137 -19.02 -7.88 -38.51
C GLN A 137 -18.95 -8.57 -37.13
N PRO A 138 -18.88 -9.91 -37.01
CA PRO A 138 -18.79 -10.58 -35.69
C PRO A 138 -17.58 -10.14 -34.84
N GLU A 139 -16.47 -9.78 -35.47
CA GLU A 139 -15.28 -9.29 -34.74
C GLU A 139 -15.52 -7.90 -34.15
N VAL A 140 -16.22 -7.02 -34.85
CA VAL A 140 -16.64 -5.70 -34.33
C VAL A 140 -17.66 -5.86 -33.20
N ASP A 141 -18.59 -6.80 -33.32
CA ASP A 141 -19.60 -7.06 -32.29
C ASP A 141 -18.94 -7.65 -31.04
N ALA A 142 -17.96 -8.54 -31.18
CA ALA A 142 -17.17 -9.06 -30.07
C ALA A 142 -16.39 -7.94 -29.36
N ALA A 143 -15.75 -7.03 -30.11
CA ALA A 143 -15.03 -5.90 -29.54
C ALA A 143 -15.99 -4.91 -28.83
N THR A 144 -17.19 -4.71 -29.35
CA THR A 144 -18.23 -3.89 -28.70
C THR A 144 -18.64 -4.50 -27.36
N THR A 145 -18.83 -5.82 -27.33
CA THR A 145 -19.12 -6.55 -26.08
C THR A 145 -17.97 -6.42 -25.07
N ALA A 146 -16.72 -6.52 -25.53
CA ALA A 146 -15.53 -6.35 -24.67
C ALA A 146 -15.47 -4.94 -24.06
N VAL A 147 -15.76 -3.89 -24.83
CA VAL A 147 -15.84 -2.52 -24.29
C VAL A 147 -16.93 -2.38 -23.24
N THR A 148 -18.11 -2.96 -23.47
CA THR A 148 -19.22 -2.91 -22.49
C THR A 148 -18.83 -3.62 -21.18
N GLN A 149 -18.17 -4.76 -21.26
CA GLN A 149 -17.67 -5.47 -20.07
C GLN A 149 -16.56 -4.70 -19.36
N ALA A 150 -15.63 -4.11 -20.10
CA ALA A 150 -14.54 -3.33 -19.53
C ALA A 150 -15.05 -2.03 -18.87
N SER A 151 -16.08 -1.37 -19.44
CA SER A 151 -16.68 -0.18 -18.81
C SER A 151 -17.39 -0.54 -17.50
N ALA A 152 -18.19 -1.61 -17.47
CA ALA A 152 -18.84 -2.07 -16.25
C ALA A 152 -17.81 -2.42 -15.16
N ALA A 153 -16.72 -3.11 -15.52
CA ALA A 153 -15.65 -3.42 -14.57
C ALA A 153 -14.92 -2.15 -14.06
N ALA A 154 -14.74 -1.13 -14.90
CA ALA A 154 -14.12 0.12 -14.49
C ALA A 154 -15.05 0.94 -13.54
N GLU A 155 -16.34 0.94 -13.78
CA GLU A 155 -17.34 1.57 -12.90
C GLU A 155 -17.39 0.86 -11.54
N GLU A 156 -17.46 -0.46 -11.52
CA GLU A 156 -17.46 -1.25 -10.28
C GLU A 156 -16.17 -1.02 -9.46
N ALA A 157 -15.00 -1.05 -10.11
CA ALA A 157 -13.73 -0.80 -9.46
C ALA A 157 -13.61 0.64 -8.95
N GLY A 158 -14.17 1.61 -9.69
CA GLY A 158 -14.26 3.01 -9.28
C GLY A 158 -15.14 3.20 -8.05
N ALA A 159 -16.33 2.63 -8.03
CA ALA A 159 -17.25 2.68 -6.90
C ALA A 159 -16.65 2.01 -5.66
N LYS A 160 -15.98 0.86 -5.82
CA LYS A 160 -15.26 0.19 -4.74
C LYS A 160 -14.16 1.08 -4.16
N TYR A 161 -13.36 1.73 -5.01
CA TYR A 161 -12.30 2.62 -4.56
C TYR A 161 -12.86 3.82 -3.79
N HIS A 162 -13.89 4.47 -4.31
CA HIS A 162 -14.55 5.60 -3.65
C HIS A 162 -15.10 5.21 -2.27
N LYS A 163 -15.78 4.08 -2.17
CA LYS A 163 -16.27 3.55 -0.89
C LYS A 163 -15.15 3.36 0.12
N VAL A 164 -14.05 2.73 -0.29
CA VAL A 164 -12.89 2.50 0.61
C VAL A 164 -12.23 3.82 1.02
N GLN A 165 -12.23 4.84 0.15
CA GLN A 165 -11.76 6.18 0.51
C GLN A 165 -12.64 6.83 1.57
N LEU A 166 -13.97 6.75 1.44
CA LEU A 166 -14.91 7.25 2.45
C LEU A 166 -14.70 6.54 3.80
N ASP A 167 -14.63 5.21 3.80
CA ASP A 167 -14.39 4.43 5.02
C ASP A 167 -13.07 4.85 5.71
N ALA A 168 -12.00 5.06 4.92
CA ALA A 168 -10.70 5.50 5.43
C ALA A 168 -10.75 6.94 6.00
N ALA A 169 -11.48 7.85 5.34
CA ALA A 169 -11.65 9.23 5.81
C ALA A 169 -12.46 9.29 7.12
N GLU A 170 -13.55 8.52 7.23
CA GLU A 170 -14.31 8.40 8.47
C GLU A 170 -13.46 7.84 9.61
N LEU A 171 -12.67 6.81 9.33
CA LEU A 171 -11.79 6.21 10.33
C LEU A 171 -10.71 7.20 10.80
N ASN A 172 -10.15 7.98 9.88
CA ASN A 172 -9.22 9.06 10.21
C ASN A 172 -9.87 10.11 11.09
N LEU A 173 -11.07 10.59 10.74
CA LEU A 173 -11.81 11.56 11.55
C LEU A 173 -12.06 11.04 12.97
N ARG A 174 -12.48 9.79 13.13
CA ARG A 174 -12.66 9.16 14.46
C ARG A 174 -11.36 9.16 15.26
N ARG A 175 -10.22 8.85 14.63
CA ARG A 175 -8.90 8.89 15.28
C ARG A 175 -8.54 10.32 15.71
N GLN A 176 -8.69 11.31 14.85
CA GLN A 176 -8.38 12.71 15.18
C GLN A 176 -9.23 13.23 16.35
N ARG A 177 -10.52 12.88 16.36
CA ARG A 177 -11.40 13.21 17.50
C ARG A 177 -10.97 12.54 18.81
N GLN A 178 -10.49 11.31 18.76
CA GLN A 178 -9.96 10.61 19.95
C GLN A 178 -8.66 11.26 20.42
N LEU A 179 -7.73 11.57 19.51
CA LEU A 179 -6.47 12.23 19.83
C LEU A 179 -6.71 13.63 20.42
N LEU A 180 -7.70 14.36 19.91
CA LEU A 180 -8.09 15.66 20.46
C LEU A 180 -8.60 15.51 21.92
N LYS A 181 -9.42 14.50 22.22
CA LYS A 181 -9.87 14.23 23.60
C LYS A 181 -8.72 13.88 24.54
N LEU A 182 -7.67 13.29 24.04
CA LEU A 182 -6.45 12.95 24.78
C LEU A 182 -5.44 14.12 24.84
N GLY A 183 -5.74 15.25 24.20
CA GLY A 183 -4.84 16.40 24.14
C GLY A 183 -3.65 16.23 23.21
N SER A 184 -3.64 15.19 22.38
CA SER A 184 -2.53 14.84 21.47
C SER A 184 -2.73 15.35 20.03
N ALA A 185 -3.88 15.95 19.71
CA ALA A 185 -4.17 16.56 18.40
C ALA A 185 -4.75 17.97 18.59
N HIS A 186 -4.70 18.77 17.52
CA HIS A 186 -5.27 20.10 17.50
C HIS A 186 -6.68 20.12 16.89
N LYS A 187 -7.48 21.13 17.22
CA LYS A 187 -8.81 21.33 16.59
C LYS A 187 -8.72 21.47 15.08
N SER A 188 -7.62 22.05 14.57
CA SER A 188 -7.33 22.17 13.14
C SER A 188 -7.18 20.82 12.44
N ASP A 189 -6.70 19.79 13.13
CA ASP A 189 -6.52 18.46 12.54
C ASP A 189 -7.88 17.76 12.37
N VAL A 190 -8.78 17.96 13.35
CA VAL A 190 -10.16 17.48 13.24
C VAL A 190 -10.90 18.20 12.12
N ALA A 191 -10.81 19.54 12.05
CA ALA A 191 -11.46 20.33 11.00
C ALA A 191 -10.99 19.90 9.60
N ARG A 192 -9.70 19.67 9.42
CA ARG A 192 -9.13 19.18 8.15
C ARG A 192 -9.63 17.80 7.77
N ALA A 193 -9.78 16.90 8.76
CA ALA A 193 -10.36 15.57 8.51
C ALA A 193 -11.85 15.62 8.18
N GLU A 194 -12.62 16.55 8.78
CA GLU A 194 -14.03 16.81 8.46
C GLU A 194 -14.18 17.36 7.04
N GLU A 195 -13.34 18.32 6.65
CA GLU A 195 -13.33 18.90 5.30
C GLU A 195 -12.99 17.84 4.24
N GLN A 196 -12.01 16.99 4.51
CA GLN A 196 -11.66 15.88 3.60
C GLN A 196 -12.83 14.91 3.42
N LEU A 197 -13.53 14.54 4.49
CA LEU A 197 -14.70 13.67 4.40
C LEU A 197 -15.83 14.33 3.61
N ALA A 198 -16.13 15.60 3.88
CA ALA A 198 -17.15 16.36 3.17
C ALA A 198 -16.87 16.47 1.67
N HIS A 199 -15.61 16.72 1.30
CA HIS A 199 -15.18 16.77 -0.11
C HIS A 199 -15.42 15.42 -0.83
N LEU A 200 -15.11 14.30 -0.19
CA LEU A 200 -15.35 12.97 -0.76
C LEU A 200 -16.86 12.67 -0.92
N GLN A 201 -17.69 13.09 0.04
CA GLN A 201 -19.15 12.93 -0.03
C GLN A 201 -19.78 13.76 -1.15
N GLN A 202 -19.32 15.00 -1.36
CA GLN A 202 -19.80 15.86 -2.45
C GLN A 202 -19.41 15.33 -3.85
N GLY A 203 -18.24 14.69 -3.97
CA GLY A 203 -17.80 14.05 -5.21
C GLY A 203 -18.74 12.92 -5.67
N ASP A 204 -19.39 12.26 -4.76
CA ASP A 204 -20.37 11.18 -5.02
C ASP A 204 -21.69 11.75 -5.58
N GLU A 205 -22.19 12.85 -5.01
CA GLU A 205 -23.41 13.51 -5.45
C GLU A 205 -23.30 14.13 -6.87
N ALA A 206 -22.11 14.56 -7.24
CA ALA A 206 -21.84 15.13 -8.58
C ALA A 206 -21.71 14.07 -9.69
N SER A 207 -21.60 12.78 -9.31
CA SER A 207 -21.37 11.66 -10.25
C SER A 207 -22.66 10.88 -10.58
N HIS A 208 -23.77 11.22 -9.94
CA HIS A 208 -25.14 10.69 -10.15
C HIS A 208 -26.05 11.71 -10.80
#